data_da4d39543dd96c1cb9fddd28d8db1cf1
#
_entry.id   da4d39543dd96c1cb9fddd28d8db1cf1
#
_cell.length_a   1.000
_cell.length_b   1.000
_cell.length_c   1.000
_cell.angle_alpha   90.00
_cell.angle_beta   90.00
_cell.angle_gamma   90.00
#
_symmetry.space_group_name_H-M   'P 1'
#
loop_
_entity.id
_entity.type
_entity.pdbx_description
1 polymer ?
#
loop_
_entity_poly.entity_id
_entity_poly.type
_entity_poly.pdbx_seq_one_letter_code
_entity_poly.pdbx_strand_id
1 'polypeptide(L)'
;MKIDEYGEALEREVMIDPILESFDLGVDEYVDLVSGAWAATPLNANQAKTALQSQFWHADPCSLSQISVAAFIYDYQAIHAGKEGPILTFEKLLSGFQSGVRGGVELYFAPGPIYLAGHNKKGSAIGTEMVIQEFYVPREMVGISINQTTPYVEISPRSLIGKVLHEEWNAVFASVTGENGQISNHAHQRLATALKIALGVDPQREDVRSQARELLRRQLQRFIVENLESPKLTVEMILSRFGVSRASLYRMFEVYGGIRHYITHLRASKAVLQVWQTQSQRGSVHAAQTRWGFASGNDFNRTVRRLFGNTPKRLVSSFVDRDDFAGHPSSIVQHFIDQRAGGKEPRAAVAV
;
A
#
# COMPACT_ATOMS: atom_id res chain seq x y z
N MET A 1 -8.14 -42.48 -1.84
CA MET A 1 -8.73 -41.27 -2.42
C MET A 1 -9.95 -40.93 -1.58
N LYS A 2 -9.93 -39.84 -0.82
CA LYS A 2 -11.12 -39.34 -0.10
C LYS A 2 -11.88 -38.47 -1.10
N ILE A 3 -13.15 -38.70 -1.22
CA ILE A 3 -14.08 -37.91 -2.04
C ILE A 3 -14.90 -37.07 -1.06
N ASP A 4 -15.15 -35.81 -1.37
CA ASP A 4 -16.01 -34.93 -0.58
C ASP A 4 -17.50 -35.26 -0.76
N GLU A 5 -18.40 -34.59 -0.01
CA GLU A 5 -19.84 -34.78 -0.10
C GLU A 5 -20.46 -34.46 -1.47
N TYR A 6 -19.66 -33.80 -2.38
CA TYR A 6 -20.08 -33.42 -3.74
C TYR A 6 -19.45 -34.31 -4.82
N GLY A 7 -18.71 -35.37 -4.44
CA GLY A 7 -18.14 -36.34 -5.38
C GLY A 7 -16.87 -35.91 -6.07
N GLU A 8 -16.26 -34.79 -5.64
CA GLU A 8 -14.97 -34.34 -6.14
C GLU A 8 -13.81 -35.03 -5.40
N ALA A 9 -12.77 -35.39 -6.15
CA ALA A 9 -11.56 -35.94 -5.57
C ALA A 9 -10.81 -34.83 -4.82
N LEU A 10 -10.80 -34.87 -3.49
CA LEU A 10 -9.97 -33.99 -2.68
C LEU A 10 -8.50 -34.28 -3.02
N GLU A 11 -7.86 -33.37 -3.72
CA GLU A 11 -6.42 -33.38 -3.86
C GLU A 11 -5.81 -33.32 -2.47
N ARG A 12 -4.81 -34.16 -2.24
CA ARG A 12 -4.14 -34.21 -0.94
C ARG A 12 -3.38 -32.90 -0.73
N GLU A 13 -3.57 -32.28 0.42
CA GLU A 13 -2.78 -31.12 0.81
C GLU A 13 -1.31 -31.55 0.95
N VAL A 14 -0.44 -30.92 0.18
CA VAL A 14 1.01 -31.18 0.14
C VAL A 14 1.72 -29.85 0.35
N MET A 15 2.76 -29.87 1.16
CA MET A 15 3.67 -28.75 1.31
C MET A 15 4.64 -28.73 0.12
N ILE A 16 4.82 -27.55 -0.45
CA ILE A 16 5.72 -27.30 -1.58
C ILE A 16 6.78 -26.27 -1.19
N ASP A 17 7.95 -26.39 -1.77
CA ASP A 17 9.02 -25.41 -1.64
C ASP A 17 8.81 -24.30 -2.69
N PRO A 18 8.49 -23.05 -2.29
CA PRO A 18 8.41 -21.95 -3.24
C PRO A 18 9.81 -21.57 -3.73
N ILE A 19 9.92 -21.04 -4.94
CA ILE A 19 11.16 -20.44 -5.40
C ILE A 19 11.35 -19.13 -4.64
N LEU A 20 12.45 -19.01 -3.90
CA LEU A 20 12.81 -17.83 -3.12
C LEU A 20 13.78 -16.95 -3.90
N GLU A 21 13.44 -15.70 -4.07
CA GLU A 21 14.32 -14.64 -4.56
C GLU A 21 14.45 -13.53 -3.49
N SER A 22 15.66 -13.01 -3.31
CA SER A 22 15.93 -11.95 -2.33
C SER A 22 16.73 -10.83 -2.95
N PHE A 23 16.39 -9.59 -2.59
CA PHE A 23 17.04 -8.38 -3.06
C PHE A 23 17.41 -7.49 -1.88
N ASP A 24 18.60 -6.89 -1.95
CA ASP A 24 19.07 -5.87 -1.02
C ASP A 24 19.68 -4.74 -1.87
N LEU A 25 18.92 -3.67 -2.07
CA LEU A 25 19.23 -2.63 -3.04
C LEU A 25 19.53 -1.31 -2.32
N GLY A 26 20.55 -0.61 -2.80
CA GLY A 26 20.80 0.79 -2.49
C GLY A 26 19.73 1.72 -3.07
N VAL A 27 19.83 3.01 -2.75
CA VAL A 27 18.85 4.02 -3.21
C VAL A 27 18.81 4.12 -4.72
N ASP A 28 19.97 4.22 -5.37
CA ASP A 28 20.05 4.43 -6.82
C ASP A 28 19.56 3.17 -7.56
N GLU A 29 19.98 1.99 -7.13
CA GLU A 29 19.51 0.70 -7.66
C GLU A 29 18.00 0.53 -7.54
N TYR A 30 17.42 0.92 -6.39
CA TYR A 30 15.97 0.88 -6.21
C TYR A 30 15.25 1.87 -7.12
N VAL A 31 15.73 3.10 -7.23
CA VAL A 31 15.14 4.13 -8.12
C VAL A 31 15.16 3.66 -9.57
N ASP A 32 16.28 3.11 -10.03
CA ASP A 32 16.41 2.57 -11.39
C ASP A 32 15.43 1.41 -11.62
N LEU A 33 15.35 0.50 -10.67
CA LEU A 33 14.49 -0.66 -10.73
C LEU A 33 13.01 -0.31 -10.91
N VAL A 34 12.51 0.69 -10.14
CA VAL A 34 11.09 1.06 -10.18
C VAL A 34 10.76 2.09 -11.27
N SER A 35 11.77 2.65 -11.94
CA SER A 35 11.61 3.75 -12.91
C SER A 35 10.67 3.44 -14.08
N GLY A 36 10.50 2.16 -14.42
CA GLY A 36 9.54 1.70 -15.42
C GLY A 36 8.07 1.73 -14.96
N ALA A 37 7.81 1.82 -13.66
CA ALA A 37 6.46 1.80 -13.08
C ALA A 37 6.09 3.13 -12.41
N TRP A 38 7.02 3.77 -11.71
CA TRP A 38 6.87 5.07 -11.06
C TRP A 38 8.23 5.73 -10.82
N ALA A 39 8.24 7.05 -10.69
CA ALA A 39 9.43 7.75 -10.21
C ALA A 39 9.44 7.72 -8.67
N ALA A 40 10.59 7.42 -8.08
CA ALA A 40 10.80 7.38 -6.64
C ALA A 40 11.83 8.45 -6.23
N THR A 41 11.45 9.36 -5.32
CA THR A 41 12.33 10.38 -4.76
C THR A 41 12.57 10.07 -3.28
N PRO A 42 13.81 9.72 -2.88
CA PRO A 42 14.10 9.38 -1.50
C PRO A 42 14.00 10.60 -0.58
N LEU A 43 13.44 10.40 0.60
CA LEU A 43 13.33 11.43 1.63
C LEU A 43 14.59 11.54 2.50
N ASN A 44 15.45 10.52 2.44
CA ASN A 44 16.62 10.41 3.32
C ASN A 44 17.81 9.70 2.65
N ALA A 45 18.19 10.14 1.44
CA ALA A 45 19.22 9.50 0.62
C ALA A 45 20.57 9.27 1.34
N ASN A 46 20.91 10.13 2.33
CA ASN A 46 22.19 10.06 3.03
C ASN A 46 22.20 9.14 4.27
N GLN A 47 21.06 8.59 4.66
CA GLN A 47 20.95 7.76 5.88
C GLN A 47 20.60 6.31 5.59
N ALA A 48 20.00 6.00 4.46
CA ALA A 48 19.66 4.65 4.08
C ALA A 48 20.82 4.00 3.32
N LYS A 49 21.55 3.10 3.99
CA LYS A 49 22.51 2.22 3.31
C LYS A 49 21.77 1.27 2.35
N THR A 50 20.58 0.88 2.71
CA THR A 50 19.67 0.00 1.96
C THR A 50 18.36 0.75 1.73
N ALA A 51 17.92 0.84 0.49
CA ALA A 51 16.63 1.43 0.15
C ALA A 51 15.51 0.40 0.11
N LEU A 52 15.83 -0.83 -0.26
CA LEU A 52 14.92 -1.96 -0.37
C LEU A 52 15.59 -3.24 0.10
N GLN A 53 14.92 -3.92 1.03
CA GLN A 53 15.16 -5.36 1.29
C GLN A 53 13.87 -6.09 0.99
N SER A 54 13.96 -7.13 0.18
CA SER A 54 12.78 -7.90 -0.19
C SER A 54 13.07 -9.39 -0.30
N GLN A 55 12.06 -10.17 0.03
CA GLN A 55 11.99 -11.59 -0.21
C GLN A 55 10.73 -11.89 -1.02
N PHE A 56 10.87 -12.66 -2.08
CA PHE A 56 9.78 -13.10 -2.93
C PHE A 56 9.72 -14.62 -2.89
N TRP A 57 8.53 -15.15 -2.70
CA TRP A 57 8.22 -16.58 -2.74
C TRP A 57 7.28 -16.84 -3.91
N HIS A 58 7.77 -17.56 -4.92
CA HIS A 58 7.00 -17.92 -6.10
C HIS A 58 6.40 -19.30 -5.93
N ALA A 59 5.09 -19.36 -5.86
CA ALA A 59 4.28 -20.58 -5.79
C ALA A 59 3.16 -20.48 -6.83
N ASP A 60 3.45 -21.00 -8.04
CA ASP A 60 2.55 -20.88 -9.19
C ASP A 60 1.09 -21.25 -8.84
N PRO A 61 0.09 -20.46 -9.28
CA PRO A 61 0.13 -19.26 -10.14
C PRO A 61 0.28 -17.93 -9.38
N CYS A 62 0.55 -17.94 -8.08
CA CYS A 62 0.65 -16.78 -7.22
C CYS A 62 2.09 -16.50 -6.79
N SER A 63 2.32 -15.33 -6.22
CA SER A 63 3.56 -14.99 -5.55
C SER A 63 3.26 -14.20 -4.28
N LEU A 64 4.18 -14.27 -3.36
CA LEU A 64 4.17 -13.51 -2.12
C LEU A 64 5.43 -12.66 -2.05
N SER A 65 5.40 -11.53 -1.40
CA SER A 65 6.61 -10.80 -1.04
C SER A 65 6.53 -10.20 0.36
N GLN A 66 7.67 -10.05 0.99
CA GLN A 66 7.84 -9.20 2.16
C GLN A 66 8.94 -8.20 1.86
N ILE A 67 8.60 -6.92 1.94
CA ILE A 67 9.43 -5.81 1.49
C ILE A 67 9.63 -4.85 2.67
N SER A 68 10.88 -4.52 2.93
CA SER A 68 11.26 -3.37 3.77
C SER A 68 11.77 -2.29 2.85
N VAL A 69 11.12 -1.14 2.82
CA VAL A 69 11.44 -0.03 1.94
C VAL A 69 11.65 1.25 2.73
N ALA A 70 12.67 2.03 2.36
CA ALA A 70 12.94 3.34 2.94
C ALA A 70 11.84 4.36 2.61
N ALA A 71 11.93 5.55 3.18
CA ALA A 71 10.96 6.62 2.95
C ALA A 71 11.16 7.29 1.60
N PHE A 72 10.11 7.31 0.76
CA PHE A 72 10.12 7.89 -0.58
C PHE A 72 8.89 8.73 -0.86
N ILE A 73 9.02 9.67 -1.81
CA ILE A 73 7.89 10.18 -2.59
C ILE A 73 7.80 9.33 -3.86
N TYR A 74 6.61 8.90 -4.18
CA TYR A 74 6.27 8.13 -5.37
C TYR A 74 5.48 9.02 -6.33
N ASP A 75 5.92 9.13 -7.56
CA ASP A 75 5.18 9.77 -8.65
C ASP A 75 4.77 8.71 -9.66
N TYR A 76 3.50 8.31 -9.58
CA TYR A 76 2.92 7.28 -10.44
C TYR A 76 2.58 7.88 -11.80
N GLN A 77 3.44 7.62 -12.77
CA GLN A 77 3.14 7.91 -14.17
C GLN A 77 2.17 6.86 -14.69
N ALA A 78 1.16 7.26 -15.46
CA ALA A 78 0.28 6.29 -16.11
C ALA A 78 0.99 5.62 -17.30
N ILE A 79 2.03 4.85 -17.04
CA ILE A 79 2.82 4.16 -18.06
C ILE A 79 1.94 3.15 -18.82
N HIS A 80 0.93 2.61 -18.15
CA HIS A 80 -0.05 1.70 -18.72
C HIS A 80 -1.47 2.28 -18.68
N ALA A 81 -1.63 3.56 -19.08
CA ALA A 81 -2.92 4.24 -19.08
C ALA A 81 -4.00 3.39 -19.76
N GLY A 82 -4.91 2.84 -18.97
CA GLY A 82 -6.10 2.14 -19.42
C GLY A 82 -6.03 0.62 -19.47
N LYS A 83 -4.90 -0.02 -19.18
CA LYS A 83 -4.83 -1.49 -19.11
C LYS A 83 -4.27 -1.90 -17.74
N GLU A 84 -5.15 -2.40 -16.89
CA GLU A 84 -4.68 -3.14 -15.71
C GLU A 84 -4.13 -4.49 -16.18
N GLY A 85 -2.98 -4.90 -15.64
CA GLY A 85 -2.37 -6.20 -15.93
C GLY A 85 -3.25 -7.37 -15.47
N PRO A 86 -2.90 -8.60 -15.88
CA PRO A 86 -3.62 -9.81 -15.50
C PRO A 86 -3.47 -10.17 -14.02
N ILE A 87 -2.53 -9.53 -13.31
CA ILE A 87 -2.22 -9.78 -11.90
C ILE A 87 -2.79 -8.66 -11.03
N LEU A 88 -3.39 -9.03 -9.92
CA LEU A 88 -3.76 -8.12 -8.83
C LEU A 88 -2.69 -8.18 -7.74
N THR A 89 -2.40 -7.02 -7.14
CA THR A 89 -1.54 -6.92 -5.98
C THR A 89 -2.36 -6.48 -4.78
N PHE A 90 -2.35 -7.32 -3.75
CA PHE A 90 -2.88 -6.98 -2.44
C PHE A 90 -1.73 -6.70 -1.49
N GLU A 91 -1.85 -5.65 -0.70
CA GLU A 91 -0.80 -5.12 0.16
C GLU A 91 -1.29 -5.07 1.62
N LYS A 92 -0.44 -5.47 2.54
CA LYS A 92 -0.66 -5.32 3.99
C LYS A 92 0.58 -4.71 4.61
N LEU A 93 0.44 -3.48 5.12
CA LEU A 93 1.52 -2.85 5.85
C LEU A 93 1.65 -3.47 7.24
N LEU A 94 2.87 -3.82 7.62
CA LEU A 94 3.23 -4.24 8.98
C LEU A 94 3.72 -3.05 9.81
N SER A 95 4.37 -2.07 9.17
CA SER A 95 4.82 -0.83 9.79
C SER A 95 4.83 0.32 8.80
N GLY A 96 4.92 1.55 9.30
CA GLY A 96 4.94 2.76 8.47
C GLY A 96 3.56 3.16 7.95
N PHE A 97 3.52 4.05 6.98
CA PHE A 97 2.31 4.42 6.25
C PHE A 97 2.65 5.03 4.89
N GLN A 98 1.68 4.99 3.98
CA GLN A 98 1.72 5.72 2.70
C GLN A 98 0.48 6.61 2.59
N SER A 99 0.65 7.83 2.08
CA SER A 99 -0.45 8.78 1.89
C SER A 99 -0.25 9.60 0.62
N GLY A 100 -1.32 9.85 -0.11
CA GLY A 100 -1.27 10.63 -1.34
C GLY A 100 -2.56 10.64 -2.12
N VAL A 101 -2.47 10.89 -3.42
CA VAL A 101 -3.60 10.86 -4.36
C VAL A 101 -3.24 9.97 -5.54
N ARG A 102 -4.15 9.09 -5.95
CA ARG A 102 -4.00 8.28 -7.15
C ARG A 102 -5.33 8.23 -7.90
N GLY A 103 -5.33 8.63 -9.17
CA GLY A 103 -6.58 8.70 -9.96
C GLY A 103 -7.64 9.62 -9.38
N GLY A 104 -7.23 10.69 -8.70
CA GLY A 104 -8.16 11.61 -8.01
C GLY A 104 -8.70 11.09 -6.68
N VAL A 105 -8.29 9.89 -6.24
CA VAL A 105 -8.71 9.29 -4.97
C VAL A 105 -7.61 9.47 -3.92
N GLU A 106 -7.99 9.96 -2.77
CA GLU A 106 -7.09 10.05 -1.62
C GLU A 106 -6.77 8.65 -1.09
N LEU A 107 -5.47 8.39 -0.91
CA LEU A 107 -4.94 7.14 -0.37
C LEU A 107 -4.37 7.39 1.02
N TYR A 108 -4.64 6.46 1.91
CA TYR A 108 -3.96 6.36 3.19
C TYR A 108 -3.83 4.89 3.57
N PHE A 109 -2.65 4.33 3.37
CA PHE A 109 -2.30 2.98 3.79
C PHE A 109 -1.58 3.02 5.12
N ALA A 110 -2.01 2.19 6.04
CA ALA A 110 -1.42 2.05 7.38
C ALA A 110 -1.50 0.60 7.84
N PRO A 111 -0.77 0.19 8.86
CA PRO A 111 -0.88 -1.15 9.43
C PRO A 111 -2.31 -1.48 9.84
N GLY A 112 -2.71 -2.71 9.58
CA GLY A 112 -4.01 -3.25 9.96
C GLY A 112 -4.82 -3.75 8.77
N PRO A 113 -5.37 -2.90 7.90
CA PRO A 113 -6.12 -3.35 6.73
C PRO A 113 -5.26 -4.05 5.67
N ILE A 114 -5.92 -4.83 4.80
CA ILE A 114 -5.38 -5.29 3.53
C ILE A 114 -5.93 -4.36 2.44
N TYR A 115 -5.07 -3.95 1.53
CA TYR A 115 -5.40 -3.00 0.48
C TYR A 115 -5.27 -3.64 -0.89
N LEU A 116 -6.24 -3.38 -1.77
CA LEU A 116 -6.08 -3.56 -3.20
C LEU A 116 -5.88 -2.18 -3.82
N ALA A 117 -4.71 -1.94 -4.42
CA ALA A 117 -4.39 -0.67 -5.06
C ALA A 117 -4.19 -0.87 -6.56
N GLY A 118 -4.95 -0.14 -7.37
CA GLY A 118 -4.72 -0.08 -8.82
C GLY A 118 -3.46 0.72 -9.13
N HIS A 119 -2.47 0.13 -9.77
CA HIS A 119 -1.21 0.79 -10.15
C HIS A 119 -1.29 1.56 -11.48
N ASN A 120 -2.43 1.54 -12.17
CA ASN A 120 -2.63 2.13 -13.50
C ASN A 120 -3.13 3.59 -13.48
N LYS A 121 -3.16 4.24 -12.33
CA LYS A 121 -3.66 5.61 -12.17
C LYS A 121 -2.52 6.56 -11.86
N LYS A 122 -2.50 7.73 -12.53
CA LYS A 122 -1.59 8.84 -12.21
C LYS A 122 -1.83 9.36 -10.81
N GLY A 123 -0.76 9.81 -10.17
CA GLY A 123 -0.84 10.43 -8.86
C GLY A 123 0.49 10.49 -8.16
N SER A 124 0.50 11.04 -6.97
CA SER A 124 1.68 11.07 -6.13
C SER A 124 1.35 10.66 -4.70
N ALA A 125 2.27 9.96 -4.07
CA ALA A 125 2.17 9.55 -2.69
C ALA A 125 3.50 9.74 -1.98
N ILE A 126 3.46 9.84 -0.67
CA ILE A 126 4.62 9.84 0.21
C ILE A 126 4.51 8.66 1.16
N GLY A 127 5.57 7.88 1.25
CA GLY A 127 5.70 6.78 2.22
C GLY A 127 6.78 7.09 3.25
N THR A 128 6.55 6.65 4.48
CA THR A 128 7.60 6.55 5.50
C THR A 128 8.45 5.32 5.21
N GLU A 129 9.42 5.02 6.05
CA GLU A 129 9.98 3.67 6.11
C GLU A 129 8.85 2.68 6.41
N MET A 130 8.72 1.63 5.59
CA MET A 130 7.61 0.69 5.64
C MET A 130 8.10 -0.76 5.55
N VAL A 131 7.38 -1.63 6.23
CA VAL A 131 7.43 -3.07 5.98
C VAL A 131 6.09 -3.49 5.43
N ILE A 132 6.10 -4.11 4.24
CA ILE A 132 4.91 -4.47 3.47
C ILE A 132 4.96 -5.96 3.16
N GLN A 133 3.84 -6.63 3.31
CA GLN A 133 3.59 -7.94 2.75
C GLN A 133 2.68 -7.79 1.54
N GLU A 134 2.99 -8.46 0.44
CA GLU A 134 2.21 -8.39 -0.79
C GLU A 134 1.84 -9.80 -1.28
N PHE A 135 0.64 -9.92 -1.82
CA PHE A 135 0.15 -11.11 -2.49
C PHE A 135 -0.24 -10.78 -3.92
N TYR A 136 0.43 -11.44 -4.85
CA TYR A 136 0.22 -11.31 -6.28
C TYR A 136 -0.61 -12.48 -6.77
N VAL A 137 -1.77 -12.19 -7.34
CA VAL A 137 -2.75 -13.21 -7.72
C VAL A 137 -3.37 -12.92 -9.09
N PRO A 138 -3.52 -13.93 -9.97
CA PRO A 138 -4.28 -13.78 -11.21
C PRO A 138 -5.70 -13.26 -10.96
N ARG A 139 -6.14 -12.29 -11.79
CA ARG A 139 -7.48 -11.68 -11.65
C ARG A 139 -8.61 -12.70 -11.72
N GLU A 140 -8.48 -13.69 -12.59
CA GLU A 140 -9.47 -14.75 -12.75
C GLU A 140 -9.69 -15.56 -11.47
N MET A 141 -8.64 -15.78 -10.67
CA MET A 141 -8.76 -16.49 -9.39
C MET A 141 -9.61 -15.72 -8.38
N VAL A 142 -9.59 -14.39 -8.46
CA VAL A 142 -10.41 -13.50 -7.60
C VAL A 142 -11.76 -13.16 -8.24
N GLY A 143 -11.96 -13.51 -9.51
CA GLY A 143 -13.20 -13.26 -10.24
C GLY A 143 -13.36 -11.81 -10.70
N ILE A 144 -12.26 -11.05 -10.82
CA ILE A 144 -12.26 -9.68 -11.34
C ILE A 144 -11.86 -9.71 -12.81
N SER A 145 -12.77 -9.26 -13.71
CA SER A 145 -12.47 -9.19 -15.14
C SER A 145 -11.33 -8.22 -15.43
N ILE A 146 -10.47 -8.58 -16.39
CA ILE A 146 -9.36 -7.75 -16.86
C ILE A 146 -9.81 -6.38 -17.42
N ASN A 147 -11.05 -6.29 -17.87
CA ASN A 147 -11.65 -5.05 -18.42
C ASN A 147 -12.27 -4.17 -17.31
N GLN A 148 -12.38 -4.66 -16.09
CA GLN A 148 -12.89 -3.88 -14.96
C GLN A 148 -11.78 -3.03 -14.39
N THR A 149 -12.03 -1.71 -14.26
CA THR A 149 -11.16 -0.82 -13.51
C THR A 149 -11.14 -1.29 -12.05
N THR A 150 -9.97 -1.67 -11.56
CA THR A 150 -9.83 -2.08 -10.16
C THR A 150 -9.93 -0.85 -9.27
N PRO A 151 -10.96 -0.71 -8.44
CA PRO A 151 -11.06 0.38 -7.50
C PRO A 151 -10.01 0.22 -6.39
N TYR A 152 -9.66 1.32 -5.76
CA TYR A 152 -9.01 1.27 -4.46
C TYR A 152 -9.97 0.63 -3.46
N VAL A 153 -9.55 -0.46 -2.83
CA VAL A 153 -10.34 -1.17 -1.83
C VAL A 153 -9.51 -1.35 -0.56
N GLU A 154 -10.12 -1.02 0.57
CA GLU A 154 -9.58 -1.29 1.90
C GLU A 154 -10.43 -2.39 2.56
N ILE A 155 -9.80 -3.49 2.95
CA ILE A 155 -10.43 -4.60 3.65
C ILE A 155 -10.05 -4.53 5.12
N SER A 156 -11.00 -4.08 5.93
CA SER A 156 -10.80 -3.90 7.36
C SER A 156 -10.73 -5.25 8.12
N PRO A 157 -9.75 -5.45 9.03
CA PRO A 157 -9.69 -6.63 9.89
C PRO A 157 -10.86 -6.73 10.89
N ARG A 158 -11.76 -5.76 10.90
CA ARG A 158 -12.89 -5.70 11.85
C ARG A 158 -14.18 -6.30 11.31
N SER A 159 -14.32 -6.46 9.99
CA SER A 159 -15.41 -7.21 9.40
C SER A 159 -15.21 -8.71 9.64
N LEU A 160 -16.27 -9.50 9.63
CA LEU A 160 -16.16 -10.95 9.82
C LEU A 160 -15.25 -11.56 8.74
N ILE A 161 -15.53 -11.22 7.49
CA ILE A 161 -14.74 -11.72 6.36
C ILE A 161 -13.30 -11.18 6.37
N GLY A 162 -13.11 -9.93 6.81
CA GLY A 162 -11.79 -9.36 6.98
C GLY A 162 -10.97 -10.11 8.03
N LYS A 163 -11.58 -10.59 9.13
CA LYS A 163 -10.89 -11.44 10.11
C LYS A 163 -10.43 -12.75 9.48
N VAL A 164 -11.31 -13.45 8.77
CA VAL A 164 -10.96 -14.69 8.06
C VAL A 164 -9.83 -14.46 7.08
N LEU A 165 -9.92 -13.40 6.26
CA LEU A 165 -8.87 -13.04 5.31
C LEU A 165 -7.54 -12.76 6.01
N HIS A 166 -7.55 -12.05 7.13
CA HIS A 166 -6.33 -11.74 7.89
C HIS A 166 -5.71 -12.99 8.53
N GLU A 167 -6.53 -13.94 8.98
CA GLU A 167 -6.07 -15.23 9.51
C GLU A 167 -5.40 -16.04 8.40
N GLU A 168 -6.04 -16.19 7.24
CA GLU A 168 -5.44 -16.88 6.08
C GLU A 168 -4.14 -16.18 5.60
N TRP A 169 -4.14 -14.84 5.51
CA TRP A 169 -2.97 -14.06 5.17
C TRP A 169 -1.79 -14.34 6.12
N ASN A 170 -2.05 -14.23 7.43
CA ASN A 170 -1.02 -14.46 8.42
C ASN A 170 -0.50 -15.89 8.40
N ALA A 171 -1.38 -16.89 8.20
CA ALA A 171 -0.99 -18.29 8.11
C ALA A 171 -0.09 -18.56 6.91
N VAL A 172 -0.43 -18.02 5.74
CA VAL A 172 0.36 -18.16 4.51
C VAL A 172 1.74 -17.50 4.68
N PHE A 173 1.80 -16.27 5.18
CA PHE A 173 3.09 -15.59 5.39
C PHE A 173 3.93 -16.25 6.47
N ALA A 174 3.32 -16.72 7.57
CA ALA A 174 4.04 -17.47 8.60
C ALA A 174 4.66 -18.76 8.07
N SER A 175 3.98 -19.43 7.13
CA SER A 175 4.51 -20.67 6.55
C SER A 175 5.75 -20.44 5.67
N VAL A 176 5.77 -19.40 4.83
CA VAL A 176 6.90 -19.11 3.94
C VAL A 176 8.06 -18.40 4.67
N THR A 177 7.78 -17.65 5.74
CA THR A 177 8.83 -16.99 6.55
C THR A 177 9.34 -17.86 7.70
N GLY A 178 8.71 -19.02 7.96
CA GLY A 178 9.09 -19.96 9.00
C GLY A 178 10.34 -20.77 8.64
N GLU A 179 10.81 -21.57 9.59
CA GLU A 179 12.06 -22.34 9.44
C GLU A 179 12.08 -23.26 8.21
N ASN A 180 10.94 -23.84 7.84
CA ASN A 180 10.85 -24.75 6.68
C ASN A 180 10.63 -24.01 5.36
N GLY A 181 10.18 -22.75 5.37
CA GLY A 181 9.97 -21.94 4.18
C GLY A 181 8.97 -22.52 3.17
N GLN A 182 8.05 -23.39 3.60
CA GLN A 182 7.15 -24.15 2.73
C GLN A 182 5.76 -23.53 2.69
N ILE A 183 5.04 -23.73 1.60
CA ILE A 183 3.65 -23.33 1.43
C ILE A 183 2.78 -24.54 1.03
N SER A 184 1.55 -24.60 1.57
CA SER A 184 0.58 -25.61 1.12
C SER A 184 0.14 -25.30 -0.32
N ASN A 185 0.03 -26.33 -1.16
CA ASN A 185 -0.46 -26.23 -2.54
C ASN A 185 -1.87 -25.60 -2.64
N HIS A 186 -2.65 -25.59 -1.55
CA HIS A 186 -3.96 -24.96 -1.48
C HIS A 186 -3.96 -23.59 -0.80
N ALA A 187 -2.83 -23.16 -0.21
CA ALA A 187 -2.80 -21.93 0.59
C ALA A 187 -3.17 -20.68 -0.23
N HIS A 188 -2.64 -20.56 -1.46
CA HIS A 188 -2.97 -19.44 -2.34
C HIS A 188 -4.41 -19.49 -2.83
N GLN A 189 -5.02 -20.68 -3.01
CA GLN A 189 -6.42 -20.83 -3.37
C GLN A 189 -7.35 -20.38 -2.23
N ARG A 190 -7.04 -20.78 -0.98
CA ARG A 190 -7.78 -20.31 0.20
C ARG A 190 -7.70 -18.81 0.34
N LEU A 191 -6.50 -18.23 0.21
CA LEU A 191 -6.29 -16.79 0.29
C LEU A 191 -7.03 -16.05 -0.84
N ALA A 192 -6.95 -16.52 -2.10
CA ALA A 192 -7.67 -15.94 -3.22
C ALA A 192 -9.20 -16.03 -3.04
N THR A 193 -9.70 -17.14 -2.49
CA THR A 193 -11.13 -17.32 -2.17
C THR A 193 -11.58 -16.33 -1.10
N ALA A 194 -10.80 -16.16 -0.03
CA ALA A 194 -11.10 -15.20 1.03
C ALA A 194 -11.11 -13.76 0.48
N LEU A 195 -10.17 -13.41 -0.43
CA LEU A 195 -10.16 -12.12 -1.13
C LEU A 195 -11.40 -11.93 -2.01
N LYS A 196 -11.79 -12.94 -2.79
CA LYS A 196 -13.01 -12.92 -3.61
C LYS A 196 -14.25 -12.58 -2.78
N ILE A 197 -14.41 -13.24 -1.64
CA ILE A 197 -15.52 -12.98 -0.72
C ILE A 197 -15.41 -11.56 -0.13
N ALA A 198 -14.22 -11.14 0.29
CA ALA A 198 -13.98 -9.83 0.89
C ALA A 198 -14.23 -8.66 -0.08
N LEU A 199 -14.05 -8.87 -1.37
CA LEU A 199 -14.34 -7.88 -2.41
C LEU A 199 -15.83 -7.75 -2.77
N GLY A 200 -16.69 -8.52 -2.11
CA GLY A 200 -18.15 -8.37 -2.25
C GLY A 200 -18.72 -8.99 -3.51
N VAL A 201 -18.13 -10.06 -3.98
CA VAL A 201 -18.70 -10.84 -5.10
C VAL A 201 -20.05 -11.49 -4.69
N ASP A 202 -20.36 -11.48 -3.37
CA ASP A 202 -21.70 -11.80 -2.83
C ASP A 202 -22.11 -10.81 -1.73
N PRO A 203 -22.78 -9.69 -2.07
CA PRO A 203 -23.14 -8.65 -1.08
C PRO A 203 -24.24 -9.05 -0.11
N GLN A 204 -24.85 -10.23 -0.20
CA GLN A 204 -26.04 -10.57 0.58
C GLN A 204 -25.76 -11.05 2.02
N ARG A 205 -24.51 -11.19 2.46
CA ARG A 205 -24.15 -11.80 3.75
C ARG A 205 -23.45 -10.91 4.77
N GLU A 206 -23.18 -9.65 4.48
CA GLU A 206 -22.56 -8.77 5.47
C GLU A 206 -23.61 -8.19 6.43
N ASP A 207 -23.33 -8.23 7.73
CA ASP A 207 -24.15 -7.59 8.75
C ASP A 207 -24.37 -6.11 8.43
N VAL A 208 -25.60 -5.69 8.27
CA VAL A 208 -26.03 -4.30 7.95
C VAL A 208 -25.36 -3.28 8.88
N ARG A 209 -25.11 -3.63 10.14
CA ARG A 209 -24.40 -2.77 11.10
C ARG A 209 -22.93 -2.58 10.75
N SER A 210 -22.28 -3.60 10.19
CA SER A 210 -20.88 -3.55 9.74
C SER A 210 -20.77 -2.65 8.51
N GLN A 211 -21.66 -2.81 7.55
CA GLN A 211 -21.74 -1.96 6.35
C GLN A 211 -22.02 -0.50 6.71
N ALA A 212 -22.96 -0.24 7.61
CA ALA A 212 -23.28 1.12 8.06
C ALA A 212 -22.09 1.80 8.75
N ARG A 213 -21.31 1.07 9.56
CA ARG A 213 -20.09 1.60 10.19
C ARG A 213 -19.02 1.91 9.16
N GLU A 214 -18.83 1.04 8.18
CA GLU A 214 -17.86 1.25 7.11
C GLU A 214 -18.22 2.45 6.24
N LEU A 215 -19.49 2.59 5.88
CA LEU A 215 -20.00 3.74 5.15
C LEU A 215 -19.79 5.04 5.94
N LEU A 216 -20.10 5.03 7.23
CA LEU A 216 -19.88 6.17 8.12
C LEU A 216 -18.37 6.50 8.22
N ARG A 217 -17.49 5.52 8.33
CA ARG A 217 -16.04 5.73 8.34
C ARG A 217 -15.56 6.41 7.06
N ARG A 218 -16.03 5.97 5.89
CA ARG A 218 -15.71 6.60 4.59
C ARG A 218 -16.23 8.04 4.50
N GLN A 219 -17.41 8.32 5.02
CA GLN A 219 -17.95 9.69 5.09
C GLN A 219 -17.09 10.58 6.00
N LEU A 220 -16.67 10.06 7.15
CA LEU A 220 -15.75 10.74 8.06
C LEU A 220 -14.40 11.04 7.41
N GLN A 221 -13.81 10.08 6.73
CA GLN A 221 -12.54 10.26 6.00
C GLN A 221 -12.68 11.34 4.93
N ARG A 222 -13.75 11.29 4.13
CA ARG A 222 -14.02 12.31 3.10
C ARG A 222 -14.15 13.70 3.73
N PHE A 223 -14.94 13.83 4.78
CA PHE A 223 -15.10 15.10 5.49
C PHE A 223 -13.77 15.63 6.04
N ILE A 224 -12.93 14.77 6.61
CA ILE A 224 -11.60 15.15 7.09
C ILE A 224 -10.75 15.68 5.94
N VAL A 225 -10.70 14.99 4.81
CA VAL A 225 -9.93 15.41 3.62
C VAL A 225 -10.41 16.76 3.10
N GLU A 226 -11.72 16.95 2.96
CA GLU A 226 -12.34 18.19 2.49
C GLU A 226 -12.07 19.40 3.41
N ASN A 227 -11.84 19.14 4.70
CA ASN A 227 -11.59 20.19 5.70
C ASN A 227 -10.14 20.22 6.21
N LEU A 228 -9.22 19.50 5.56
CA LEU A 228 -7.87 19.27 6.07
C LEU A 228 -7.06 20.57 6.20
N GLU A 229 -7.28 21.52 5.29
CA GLU A 229 -6.63 22.85 5.30
C GLU A 229 -7.16 23.76 6.43
N SER A 230 -8.35 23.47 6.94
CA SER A 230 -8.99 24.31 7.95
C SER A 230 -8.30 24.15 9.32
N PRO A 231 -7.81 25.23 9.94
CA PRO A 231 -7.30 25.18 11.31
C PRO A 231 -8.39 24.83 12.33
N LYS A 232 -9.67 24.96 11.94
CA LYS A 232 -10.84 24.65 12.77
C LYS A 232 -11.20 23.16 12.75
N LEU A 233 -10.55 22.34 11.91
CA LEU A 233 -10.78 20.90 11.91
C LEU A 233 -10.31 20.29 13.23
N THR A 234 -11.25 20.04 14.12
CA THR A 234 -11.04 19.44 15.44
C THR A 234 -11.88 18.18 15.61
N VAL A 235 -11.54 17.39 16.60
CA VAL A 235 -12.33 16.21 16.98
C VAL A 235 -13.75 16.63 17.35
N GLU A 236 -13.91 17.74 18.06
CA GLU A 236 -15.19 18.29 18.50
C GLU A 236 -16.08 18.66 17.31
N MET A 237 -15.52 19.28 16.28
CA MET A 237 -16.22 19.59 15.02
C MET A 237 -16.74 18.32 14.34
N ILE A 238 -15.93 17.27 14.30
CA ILE A 238 -16.30 15.98 13.69
C ILE A 238 -17.43 15.33 14.51
N LEU A 239 -17.30 15.29 15.84
CA LEU A 239 -18.31 14.71 16.72
C LEU A 239 -19.67 15.43 16.57
N SER A 240 -19.64 16.78 16.55
CA SER A 240 -20.85 17.58 16.36
C SER A 240 -21.49 17.39 14.98
N ARG A 241 -20.67 17.31 13.92
CA ARG A 241 -21.15 17.18 12.54
C ARG A 241 -21.82 15.84 12.25
N PHE A 242 -21.33 14.76 12.85
CA PHE A 242 -21.77 13.39 12.56
C PHE A 242 -22.63 12.77 13.66
N GLY A 243 -22.80 13.44 14.79
CA GLY A 243 -23.59 12.91 15.91
C GLY A 243 -23.03 11.61 16.51
N VAL A 244 -21.73 11.36 16.37
CA VAL A 244 -21.09 10.15 16.88
C VAL A 244 -20.46 10.39 18.25
N SER A 245 -20.42 9.35 19.09
CA SER A 245 -19.70 9.43 20.36
C SER A 245 -18.19 9.48 20.15
N ARG A 246 -17.45 10.08 21.08
CA ARG A 246 -15.98 10.10 21.07
C ARG A 246 -15.42 8.66 21.02
N ALA A 247 -15.94 7.75 21.81
CA ALA A 247 -15.53 6.36 21.82
C ALA A 247 -15.73 5.67 20.46
N SER A 248 -16.86 5.91 19.78
CA SER A 248 -17.13 5.38 18.45
C SER A 248 -16.17 5.93 17.41
N LEU A 249 -15.92 7.25 17.43
CA LEU A 249 -14.96 7.89 16.52
C LEU A 249 -13.54 7.33 16.70
N TYR A 250 -13.04 7.28 17.92
CA TYR A 250 -11.70 6.74 18.19
C TYR A 250 -11.57 5.28 17.78
N ARG A 251 -12.58 4.44 18.04
CA ARG A 251 -12.60 3.04 17.62
C ARG A 251 -12.59 2.89 16.09
N MET A 252 -13.29 3.75 15.34
CA MET A 252 -13.27 3.71 13.86
C MET A 252 -11.88 4.05 13.29
N PHE A 253 -11.12 4.90 13.95
CA PHE A 253 -9.79 5.33 13.52
C PHE A 253 -8.63 4.64 14.27
N GLU A 254 -8.91 3.66 15.12
CA GLU A 254 -7.88 2.95 15.90
C GLU A 254 -6.85 2.24 15.02
N VAL A 255 -7.28 1.69 13.89
CA VAL A 255 -6.40 1.05 12.89
C VAL A 255 -5.36 2.03 12.31
N TYR A 256 -5.63 3.34 12.36
CA TYR A 256 -4.74 4.40 11.91
C TYR A 256 -3.98 5.07 13.07
N GLY A 257 -3.94 4.46 14.24
CA GLY A 257 -3.36 5.08 15.45
C GLY A 257 -4.23 6.15 16.09
N GLY A 258 -5.51 6.24 15.70
CA GLY A 258 -6.50 7.21 16.18
C GLY A 258 -6.71 8.41 15.26
N ILE A 259 -7.85 9.09 15.44
CA ILE A 259 -8.30 10.18 14.57
C ILE A 259 -7.31 11.35 14.49
N ARG A 260 -6.69 11.74 15.61
CA ARG A 260 -5.71 12.84 15.64
C ARG A 260 -4.44 12.48 14.88
N HIS A 261 -4.01 11.23 15.00
CA HIS A 261 -2.86 10.69 14.28
C HIS A 261 -3.13 10.71 12.77
N TYR A 262 -4.28 10.20 12.36
CA TYR A 262 -4.74 10.21 10.97
C TYR A 262 -4.73 11.62 10.35
N ILE A 263 -5.34 12.62 11.02
CA ILE A 263 -5.34 14.01 10.54
C ILE A 263 -3.91 14.57 10.44
N THR A 264 -3.08 14.33 11.46
CA THR A 264 -1.69 14.83 11.48
C THR A 264 -0.86 14.24 10.35
N HIS A 265 -1.00 12.94 10.08
CA HIS A 265 -0.29 12.26 9.00
C HIS A 265 -0.72 12.82 7.64
N LEU A 266 -2.02 12.95 7.39
CA LEU A 266 -2.54 13.54 6.15
C LEU A 266 -2.01 14.96 5.93
N ARG A 267 -2.05 15.83 6.95
CA ARG A 267 -1.52 17.19 6.87
C ARG A 267 -0.04 17.23 6.54
N ALA A 268 0.77 16.41 7.22
CA ALA A 268 2.19 16.34 6.99
C ALA A 268 2.53 15.83 5.59
N SER A 269 1.84 14.78 5.14
CA SER A 269 1.99 14.22 3.80
C SER A 269 1.66 15.24 2.71
N LYS A 270 0.51 15.91 2.83
CA LYS A 270 0.10 16.96 1.87
C LYS A 270 1.07 18.14 1.86
N ALA A 271 1.57 18.55 3.02
CA ALA A 271 2.54 19.65 3.12
C ALA A 271 3.87 19.29 2.42
N VAL A 272 4.40 18.10 2.65
CA VAL A 272 5.66 17.66 2.02
C VAL A 272 5.47 17.46 0.52
N LEU A 273 4.36 16.83 0.08
CA LEU A 273 4.04 16.69 -1.35
C LEU A 273 3.89 18.05 -2.05
N GLN A 274 3.27 19.06 -1.39
CA GLN A 274 3.18 20.41 -1.94
C GLN A 274 4.57 21.05 -2.11
N VAL A 275 5.44 20.91 -1.10
CA VAL A 275 6.82 21.43 -1.17
C VAL A 275 7.57 20.76 -2.31
N TRP A 276 7.45 19.47 -2.49
CA TRP A 276 8.04 18.71 -3.58
C TRP A 276 7.51 19.17 -4.95
N GLN A 277 6.18 19.27 -5.12
CA GLN A 277 5.54 19.69 -6.37
C GLN A 277 5.86 21.14 -6.77
N THR A 278 6.14 22.02 -5.82
CA THR A 278 6.54 23.40 -6.07
C THR A 278 8.03 23.56 -6.36
N GLN A 279 8.74 22.45 -6.60
CA GLN A 279 10.20 22.43 -6.88
C GLN A 279 10.97 23.29 -5.89
N SER A 280 10.55 23.25 -4.63
CA SER A 280 11.24 23.92 -3.53
C SER A 280 11.42 25.44 -3.68
N GLN A 281 10.50 26.11 -4.35
CA GLN A 281 10.52 27.57 -4.49
C GLN A 281 10.66 28.27 -3.12
N ARG A 282 11.32 29.44 -3.12
CA ARG A 282 11.50 30.21 -1.89
C ARG A 282 10.16 30.50 -1.20
N GLY A 283 10.05 30.13 0.06
CA GLY A 283 8.81 30.30 0.84
C GLY A 283 7.83 29.12 0.77
N SER A 284 8.06 28.09 -0.07
CA SER A 284 7.18 26.93 -0.22
C SER A 284 6.92 26.19 1.10
N VAL A 285 7.94 26.05 1.95
CA VAL A 285 7.85 25.43 3.28
C VAL A 285 6.87 26.18 4.19
N HIS A 286 6.96 27.54 4.22
CA HIS A 286 6.07 28.36 5.02
C HIS A 286 4.64 28.34 4.46
N ALA A 287 4.49 28.41 3.16
CA ALA A 287 3.18 28.32 2.51
C ALA A 287 2.51 26.97 2.77
N ALA A 288 3.25 25.86 2.68
CA ALA A 288 2.73 24.53 2.99
C ALA A 288 2.33 24.39 4.48
N GLN A 289 3.16 24.87 5.41
CA GLN A 289 2.84 24.89 6.84
C GLN A 289 1.52 25.58 7.12
N THR A 290 1.33 26.80 6.57
CA THR A 290 0.15 27.61 6.79
C THR A 290 -1.08 26.97 6.17
N ARG A 291 -0.97 26.52 4.94
CA ARG A 291 -2.07 25.91 4.19
C ARG A 291 -2.59 24.65 4.89
N TRP A 292 -1.72 23.78 5.35
CA TRP A 292 -2.10 22.49 5.91
C TRP A 292 -2.34 22.53 7.42
N GLY A 293 -2.62 23.72 7.98
CA GLY A 293 -3.16 23.89 9.32
C GLY A 293 -2.23 23.55 10.47
N PHE A 294 -0.91 23.74 10.29
CA PHE A 294 0.06 23.66 11.38
C PHE A 294 0.10 24.96 12.17
N ALA A 295 -0.02 24.85 13.48
CA ALA A 295 -0.10 26.02 14.36
C ALA A 295 1.21 26.84 14.40
N SER A 296 2.38 26.18 14.17
CA SER A 296 3.67 26.85 14.16
C SER A 296 4.70 26.09 13.30
N GLY A 297 5.76 26.81 12.89
CA GLY A 297 6.89 26.20 12.18
C GLY A 297 7.59 25.12 13.00
N ASN A 298 7.65 25.28 14.33
CA ASN A 298 8.25 24.28 15.21
C ASN A 298 7.42 22.98 15.25
N ASP A 299 6.11 23.09 15.30
CA ASP A 299 5.21 21.94 15.27
C ASP A 299 5.31 21.20 13.92
N PHE A 300 5.31 21.95 12.82
CA PHE A 300 5.51 21.42 11.48
C PHE A 300 6.86 20.70 11.34
N ASN A 301 7.96 21.35 11.70
CA ASN A 301 9.30 20.77 11.63
C ASN A 301 9.43 19.50 12.47
N ARG A 302 8.90 19.50 13.70
CA ARG A 302 8.93 18.33 14.58
C ARG A 302 8.12 17.19 13.99
N THR A 303 6.93 17.47 13.47
CA THR A 303 6.04 16.46 12.87
C THR A 303 6.68 15.83 11.64
N VAL A 304 7.14 16.63 10.69
CA VAL A 304 7.77 16.16 9.45
C VAL A 304 9.04 15.37 9.76
N ARG A 305 9.89 15.85 10.67
CA ARG A 305 11.09 15.12 11.07
C ARG A 305 10.77 13.77 11.72
N ARG A 306 9.75 13.71 12.56
CA ARG A 306 9.33 12.46 13.20
C ARG A 306 8.80 11.44 12.17
N LEU A 307 8.03 11.89 11.18
CA LEU A 307 7.38 11.01 10.21
C LEU A 307 8.31 10.60 9.07
N PHE A 308 9.13 11.51 8.57
CA PHE A 308 9.91 11.33 7.34
C PHE A 308 11.43 11.40 7.56
N GLY A 309 11.88 11.42 8.81
CA GLY A 309 13.30 11.38 9.16
C GLY A 309 14.05 12.72 9.00
N ASN A 310 13.53 13.66 8.21
CA ASN A 310 14.18 14.93 7.92
C ASN A 310 13.28 16.14 8.20
N THR A 311 13.89 17.32 8.40
CA THR A 311 13.14 18.57 8.46
C THR A 311 12.67 18.99 7.07
N PRO A 312 11.56 19.76 6.93
CA PRO A 312 11.08 20.24 5.64
C PRO A 312 12.17 20.93 4.81
N LYS A 313 13.04 21.74 5.46
CA LYS A 313 14.14 22.44 4.77
C LYS A 313 15.19 21.48 4.19
N ARG A 314 15.51 20.37 4.89
CA ARG A 314 16.43 19.36 4.38
C ARG A 314 15.80 18.53 3.26
N LEU A 315 14.52 18.24 3.34
CA LEU A 315 13.80 17.59 2.25
C LEU A 315 13.83 18.40 0.98
N VAL A 316 13.63 19.74 1.09
CA VAL A 316 13.77 20.68 -0.03
C VAL A 316 15.13 20.55 -0.72
N SER A 317 16.23 20.55 0.02
CA SER A 317 17.57 20.46 -0.59
C SER A 317 17.80 19.11 -1.28
N SER A 318 17.24 18.02 -0.79
CA SER A 318 17.36 16.72 -1.45
C SER A 318 16.50 16.58 -2.72
N PHE A 319 15.50 17.45 -2.93
CA PHE A 319 14.68 17.44 -4.14
C PHE A 319 15.34 18.17 -5.32
N VAL A 320 16.17 19.17 -5.03
CA VAL A 320 16.80 20.04 -6.05
C VAL A 320 17.93 19.32 -6.82
N ASP A 321 18.59 18.34 -6.23
CA ASP A 321 19.78 17.69 -6.80
C ASP A 321 19.47 16.57 -7.84
N ARG A 322 18.21 16.41 -8.29
CA ARG A 322 17.78 15.23 -9.06
C ARG A 322 17.05 15.48 -10.38
N ASP A 323 17.39 16.55 -11.10
CA ASP A 323 16.73 16.86 -12.40
C ASP A 323 17.09 15.89 -13.57
N ASP A 324 17.88 14.83 -13.38
CA ASP A 324 18.44 14.01 -14.46
C ASP A 324 18.03 12.53 -14.50
N PHE A 325 16.98 12.10 -13.82
CA PHE A 325 16.57 10.70 -13.88
C PHE A 325 15.48 10.43 -14.93
N ALA A 326 15.86 10.36 -16.19
CA ALA A 326 15.12 9.72 -17.27
C ALA A 326 15.65 8.28 -17.44
N GLY A 327 15.23 7.35 -16.59
CA GLY A 327 15.67 5.96 -16.66
C GLY A 327 14.88 5.10 -17.65
N HIS A 328 15.50 4.06 -18.17
CA HIS A 328 14.91 3.06 -19.06
C HIS A 328 13.94 2.12 -18.33
N PRO A 329 12.87 1.61 -18.99
CA PRO A 329 11.85 0.80 -18.35
C PRO A 329 12.31 -0.63 -18.09
N SER A 330 12.60 -0.96 -16.86
CA SER A 330 12.62 -2.35 -16.40
C SER A 330 12.10 -2.41 -14.96
N SER A 331 10.82 -2.71 -14.79
CA SER A 331 10.26 -2.88 -13.45
C SER A 331 10.32 -4.34 -13.02
N ILE A 332 10.64 -4.63 -11.77
CA ILE A 332 10.50 -5.96 -11.16
C ILE A 332 9.10 -6.50 -11.43
N VAL A 333 8.07 -5.68 -11.24
CA VAL A 333 6.68 -6.04 -11.51
C VAL A 333 6.47 -6.41 -12.98
N GLN A 334 7.06 -5.66 -13.92
CA GLN A 334 6.98 -5.98 -15.35
C GLN A 334 7.79 -7.25 -15.69
N HIS A 335 8.95 -7.42 -15.08
CA HIS A 335 9.77 -8.63 -15.23
C HIS A 335 9.01 -9.89 -14.77
N PHE A 336 8.31 -9.83 -13.63
CA PHE A 336 7.46 -10.91 -13.12
C PHE A 336 6.23 -11.15 -14.02
N ILE A 337 5.63 -10.09 -14.56
CA ILE A 337 4.51 -10.20 -15.51
C ILE A 337 4.99 -10.82 -16.82
N ASP A 338 6.12 -10.39 -17.36
CA ASP A 338 6.66 -10.85 -18.64
C ASP A 338 7.19 -12.28 -18.58
N GLN A 339 7.80 -12.70 -17.50
CA GLN A 339 8.22 -14.10 -17.30
C GLN A 339 7.01 -15.06 -17.28
N ARG A 340 5.87 -14.65 -16.73
CA ARG A 340 4.65 -15.47 -16.68
C ARG A 340 3.84 -15.46 -17.97
N ALA A 341 3.84 -14.36 -18.72
CA ALA A 341 3.17 -14.28 -20.01
C ALA A 341 3.88 -15.07 -21.13
N GLY A 342 5.17 -15.36 -20.95
CA GLY A 342 6.04 -15.91 -21.98
C GLY A 342 6.30 -17.43 -21.92
N GLY A 343 5.87 -18.16 -20.90
CA GLY A 343 6.03 -19.64 -20.81
C GLY A 343 7.45 -20.15 -21.06
N LYS A 344 8.51 -19.36 -20.76
CA LYS A 344 9.91 -19.74 -20.93
C LYS A 344 10.58 -19.88 -19.58
N GLU A 345 11.33 -20.97 -19.45
CA GLU A 345 12.16 -21.30 -18.29
C GLU A 345 13.01 -20.10 -17.80
N PRO A 346 13.24 -20.00 -16.48
CA PRO A 346 14.02 -18.91 -15.90
C PRO A 346 15.43 -18.93 -16.48
N ARG A 347 15.80 -17.90 -17.21
CA ARG A 347 17.21 -17.65 -17.50
C ARG A 347 17.88 -17.23 -16.20
N ALA A 348 18.91 -17.97 -15.83
CA ALA A 348 19.77 -17.69 -14.70
C ALA A 348 20.13 -16.22 -14.64
N ALA A 349 19.93 -15.61 -13.47
CA ALA A 349 20.31 -14.25 -13.18
C ALA A 349 21.78 -14.03 -13.56
N VAL A 350 22.03 -13.02 -14.37
CA VAL A 350 23.39 -12.55 -14.65
C VAL A 350 23.89 -11.92 -13.35
N ALA A 351 24.85 -12.63 -12.72
CA ALA A 351 25.66 -12.05 -11.66
C ALA A 351 26.52 -10.92 -12.28
N VAL A 352 26.40 -9.72 -11.74
CA VAL A 352 27.42 -8.67 -11.81
C VAL A 352 27.71 -8.21 -10.39
#